data_4e8f947774a71a45165b2fec58d507f7
#
_entry.id   4e8f947774a71a45165b2fec58d507f7
#
_cell.length_a   1.000
_cell.length_b   1.000
_cell.length_c   1.000
_cell.angle_alpha   90.00
_cell.angle_beta   90.00
_cell.angle_gamma   90.00
#
_symmetry.space_group_name_H-M   'P 1'
#
loop_
_entity.id
_entity.type
_entity.pdbx_description
1 polymer ?
#
loop_
_entity_poly.entity_id
_entity_poly.type
_entity_poly.pdbx_seq_one_letter_code
_entity_poly.pdbx_strand_id
1 'polypeptide(L)'
;MLRTDLPKIITDTLPGPKAREMIDRRAAATPSAIGCAYPLVIDRGEGAMVEDVDGNKFLDWVGGVGVLNIGYSQPEIVGAVKEQADRYFHCMFNIGTHEGYVKLAEKLCSIAPVKGEKKKAFFANSGAEADENAVKIAKAFTGRENIIVFSGAFHGRTLLTMSMTAKKAYAVGMGPF
;
A
#
# COMPACT_ATOMS: atom_id res chain seq x y z
N MET A 1 19.64 -13.69 11.60
CA MET A 1 18.31 -13.30 11.04
C MET A 1 18.33 -11.79 10.87
N LEU A 2 17.85 -11.26 9.77
CA LEU A 2 17.88 -9.80 9.49
C LEU A 2 17.17 -8.99 10.58
N ARG A 3 16.10 -9.53 11.16
CA ARG A 3 15.31 -8.90 12.24
C ARG A 3 16.11 -8.48 13.46
N THR A 4 17.19 -9.18 13.77
CA THR A 4 18.05 -8.92 14.94
C THR A 4 19.35 -8.22 14.59
N ASP A 5 19.58 -7.94 13.32
CA ASP A 5 20.76 -7.24 12.85
C ASP A 5 20.67 -5.73 13.17
N LEU A 6 21.81 -5.09 13.22
CA LEU A 6 21.90 -3.62 13.27
C LEU A 6 22.00 -3.07 11.82
N PRO A 7 21.54 -1.83 11.60
CA PRO A 7 21.81 -1.13 10.35
C PRO A 7 23.30 -1.09 10.05
N LYS A 8 23.68 -1.39 8.80
CA LYS A 8 25.09 -1.44 8.38
C LYS A 8 25.22 -1.16 6.90
N ILE A 9 26.03 -0.19 6.55
CA ILE A 9 26.45 0.07 5.17
C ILE A 9 27.79 -0.66 4.95
N ILE A 10 27.86 -1.48 3.91
CA ILE A 10 29.03 -2.28 3.56
C ILE A 10 29.64 -1.89 2.22
N THR A 11 28.96 -1.05 1.44
CA THR A 11 29.48 -0.50 0.17
C THR A 11 30.13 0.86 0.39
N ASP A 12 31.13 1.20 -0.40
CA ASP A 12 31.84 2.50 -0.33
C ASP A 12 30.94 3.67 -0.68
N THR A 13 29.92 3.44 -1.49
CA THR A 13 28.96 4.47 -1.92
C THR A 13 27.53 3.97 -1.84
N LEU A 14 26.57 4.89 -1.66
CA LEU A 14 25.15 4.66 -1.82
C LEU A 14 24.60 5.46 -3.00
N PRO A 15 23.88 4.83 -3.95
CA PRO A 15 23.63 3.39 -4.07
C PRO A 15 24.90 2.60 -4.36
N GLY A 16 24.91 1.32 -3.94
CA GLY A 16 25.94 0.38 -4.31
C GLY A 16 25.88 0.01 -5.82
N PRO A 17 26.85 -0.78 -6.34
CA PRO A 17 26.97 -1.04 -7.77
C PRO A 17 25.76 -1.77 -8.36
N LYS A 18 25.22 -2.78 -7.68
CA LYS A 18 24.04 -3.53 -8.16
C LYS A 18 22.78 -2.67 -8.11
N ALA A 19 22.62 -1.88 -7.04
CA ALA A 19 21.50 -0.95 -6.92
C ALA A 19 21.53 0.10 -8.01
N ARG A 20 22.70 0.62 -8.37
CA ARG A 20 22.88 1.61 -9.46
C ARG A 20 22.45 1.02 -10.80
N GLU A 21 22.95 -0.16 -11.16
CA GLU A 21 22.53 -0.87 -12.38
C GLU A 21 21.00 -1.04 -12.44
N MET A 22 20.37 -1.47 -11.35
CA MET A 22 18.94 -1.67 -11.31
C MET A 22 18.16 -0.35 -11.45
N ILE A 23 18.65 0.73 -10.85
CA ILE A 23 18.05 2.08 -10.97
C ILE A 23 18.12 2.55 -12.43
N ASP A 24 19.24 2.35 -13.12
CA ASP A 24 19.40 2.73 -14.53
C ASP A 24 18.45 1.91 -15.43
N ARG A 25 18.37 0.60 -15.22
CA ARG A 25 17.41 -0.28 -15.92
C ARG A 25 15.97 0.15 -15.67
N ARG A 26 15.63 0.50 -14.43
CA ARG A 26 14.31 1.03 -14.10
C ARG A 26 14.02 2.33 -14.83
N ALA A 27 14.99 3.28 -14.85
CA ALA A 27 14.82 4.56 -15.56
C ALA A 27 14.58 4.37 -17.06
N ALA A 28 15.20 3.35 -17.66
CA ALA A 28 14.97 3.01 -19.06
C ALA A 28 13.61 2.33 -19.34
N ALA A 29 13.06 1.61 -18.37
CA ALA A 29 11.88 0.77 -18.56
C ALA A 29 10.57 1.35 -17.98
N THR A 30 10.65 2.38 -17.13
CA THR A 30 9.46 2.94 -16.45
C THR A 30 9.32 4.44 -16.66
N PRO A 31 8.09 4.98 -16.68
CA PRO A 31 7.87 6.41 -16.81
C PRO A 31 8.50 7.18 -15.63
N SER A 32 9.01 8.38 -15.90
CA SER A 32 9.60 9.28 -14.89
C SER A 32 8.60 9.66 -13.76
N ALA A 33 7.30 9.57 -14.03
CA ALA A 33 6.25 9.78 -13.03
C ALA A 33 6.29 8.76 -11.87
N ILE A 34 6.89 7.57 -12.10
CA ILE A 34 7.10 6.58 -11.05
C ILE A 34 8.46 6.87 -10.39
N GLY A 35 8.48 7.88 -9.50
CA GLY A 35 9.69 8.28 -8.77
C GLY A 35 10.05 7.33 -7.63
N CYS A 36 11.32 7.35 -7.19
CA CYS A 36 11.78 6.82 -5.91
C CYS A 36 12.30 7.98 -5.06
N ALA A 37 11.92 7.99 -3.79
CA ALA A 37 12.40 9.01 -2.85
C ALA A 37 13.87 8.78 -2.48
N TYR A 38 14.30 7.52 -2.47
CA TYR A 38 15.66 7.11 -2.13
C TYR A 38 16.23 6.19 -3.21
N PRO A 39 17.54 6.26 -3.50
CA PRO A 39 18.21 5.38 -4.45
C PRO A 39 18.48 4.00 -3.80
N LEU A 40 17.44 3.35 -3.35
CA LEU A 40 17.48 2.07 -2.64
C LEU A 40 16.77 0.99 -3.46
N VAL A 41 17.42 -0.15 -3.63
CA VAL A 41 16.84 -1.33 -4.28
C VAL A 41 16.77 -2.45 -3.25
N ILE A 42 15.61 -2.65 -2.66
CA ILE A 42 15.38 -3.62 -1.59
C ILE A 42 15.38 -5.04 -2.18
N ASP A 43 16.13 -5.94 -1.57
CA ASP A 43 16.15 -7.37 -1.85
C ASP A 43 15.21 -8.12 -0.92
N ARG A 44 15.32 -7.86 0.40
CA ARG A 44 14.49 -8.52 1.40
C ARG A 44 14.25 -7.66 2.63
N GLY A 45 13.21 -8.01 3.40
CA GLY A 45 12.91 -7.37 4.67
C GLY A 45 12.46 -8.37 5.73
N GLU A 46 12.79 -8.10 7.00
CA GLU A 46 12.37 -8.91 8.15
C GLU A 46 12.18 -8.02 9.38
N GLY A 47 11.01 -8.03 9.97
CA GLY A 47 10.67 -7.11 11.07
C GLY A 47 10.69 -5.66 10.60
N ALA A 48 11.53 -4.82 11.20
CA ALA A 48 11.73 -3.43 10.79
C ALA A 48 12.98 -3.21 9.93
N MET A 49 13.68 -4.28 9.58
CA MET A 49 14.93 -4.22 8.82
C MET A 49 14.72 -4.56 7.36
N VAL A 50 15.40 -3.84 6.49
CA VAL A 50 15.51 -4.14 5.06
C VAL A 50 16.98 -4.29 4.66
N GLU A 51 17.23 -5.15 3.69
CA GLU A 51 18.54 -5.34 3.07
C GLU A 51 18.41 -5.01 1.59
N ASP A 52 19.35 -4.24 1.06
CA ASP A 52 19.38 -3.94 -0.37
C ASP A 52 20.12 -5.03 -1.17
N VAL A 53 20.05 -4.94 -2.49
CA VAL A 53 20.69 -5.89 -3.42
C VAL A 53 22.22 -5.94 -3.32
N ASP A 54 22.83 -4.96 -2.66
CA ASP A 54 24.27 -4.87 -2.39
C ASP A 54 24.64 -5.39 -0.99
N GLY A 55 23.65 -5.77 -0.17
CA GLY A 55 23.82 -6.29 1.18
C GLY A 55 23.90 -5.22 2.28
N ASN A 56 23.63 -3.96 1.96
CA ASN A 56 23.51 -2.92 2.97
C ASN A 56 22.20 -3.10 3.75
N LYS A 57 22.25 -2.89 5.05
CA LYS A 57 21.11 -3.08 5.97
C LYS A 57 20.64 -1.74 6.52
N PHE A 58 19.33 -1.54 6.46
CA PHE A 58 18.68 -0.30 6.88
C PHE A 58 17.55 -0.60 7.86
N LEU A 59 17.33 0.31 8.79
CA LEU A 59 16.11 0.34 9.59
C LEU A 59 15.04 1.12 8.83
N ASP A 60 13.91 0.48 8.55
CA ASP A 60 12.79 1.12 7.84
C ASP A 60 11.92 1.95 8.79
N TRP A 61 12.17 3.25 8.84
CA TRP A 61 11.33 4.23 9.54
C TRP A 61 10.12 4.69 8.72
N VAL A 62 10.07 4.33 7.44
CA VAL A 62 8.95 4.68 6.55
C VAL A 62 7.78 3.70 6.73
N GLY A 63 8.09 2.47 7.14
CA GLY A 63 7.09 1.44 7.43
C GLY A 63 6.17 1.15 6.23
N GLY A 64 6.75 1.03 5.01
CA GLY A 64 5.96 0.86 3.78
C GLY A 64 5.03 2.03 3.48
N VAL A 65 5.39 3.25 3.87
CA VAL A 65 4.55 4.46 3.86
C VAL A 65 3.33 4.31 4.79
N GLY A 66 3.61 3.81 6.02
CA GLY A 66 2.63 3.72 7.10
C GLY A 66 1.68 2.52 7.03
N VAL A 67 2.02 1.46 6.29
CA VAL A 67 1.14 0.27 6.14
C VAL A 67 1.72 -1.01 6.75
N LEU A 68 2.99 -1.03 7.17
CA LEU A 68 3.68 -2.22 7.72
C LEU A 68 3.60 -2.28 9.25
N ASN A 69 2.41 -2.25 9.83
CA ASN A 69 2.23 -2.31 11.29
C ASN A 69 2.86 -3.54 11.95
N ILE A 70 2.93 -4.65 11.23
CA ILE A 70 3.49 -5.91 11.73
C ILE A 70 4.93 -6.15 11.26
N GLY A 71 5.51 -5.23 10.49
CA GLY A 71 6.82 -5.37 9.88
C GLY A 71 6.85 -6.32 8.69
N TYR A 72 8.05 -6.49 8.14
CA TYR A 72 8.30 -7.37 6.99
C TYR A 72 8.31 -8.85 7.38
N SER A 73 7.80 -9.67 6.49
CA SER A 73 7.98 -11.14 6.48
C SER A 73 7.69 -11.82 7.84
N GLN A 74 6.57 -11.48 8.46
CA GLN A 74 6.13 -12.18 9.67
C GLN A 74 5.84 -13.65 9.35
N PRO A 75 6.45 -14.61 10.07
CA PRO A 75 6.37 -16.04 9.73
C PRO A 75 4.94 -16.58 9.64
N GLU A 76 4.06 -16.19 10.57
CA GLU A 76 2.66 -16.61 10.59
C GLU A 76 1.90 -16.12 9.35
N ILE A 77 2.13 -14.87 8.94
CA ILE A 77 1.49 -14.30 7.75
C ILE A 77 2.02 -14.95 6.49
N VAL A 78 3.35 -15.12 6.40
CA VAL A 78 3.98 -15.82 5.26
C VAL A 78 3.46 -17.25 5.14
N GLY A 79 3.29 -17.95 6.28
CA GLY A 79 2.71 -19.30 6.32
C GLY A 79 1.27 -19.32 5.77
N ALA A 80 0.42 -18.42 6.24
CA ALA A 80 -0.96 -18.30 5.78
C ALA A 80 -1.06 -17.97 4.28
N VAL A 81 -0.18 -17.09 3.77
CA VAL A 81 -0.13 -16.76 2.33
C VAL A 81 0.27 -17.98 1.50
N LYS A 82 1.28 -18.76 1.93
CA LYS A 82 1.71 -19.99 1.24
C LYS A 82 0.59 -21.02 1.21
N GLU A 83 -0.05 -21.27 2.34
CA GLU A 83 -1.18 -22.20 2.44
C GLU A 83 -2.33 -21.78 1.52
N GLN A 84 -2.68 -20.50 1.48
CA GLN A 84 -3.70 -20.01 0.57
C GLN A 84 -3.28 -20.11 -0.90
N ALA A 85 -2.00 -19.86 -1.21
CA ALA A 85 -1.47 -19.96 -2.56
C ALA A 85 -1.55 -21.39 -3.12
N ASP A 86 -1.33 -22.41 -2.27
CA ASP A 86 -1.49 -23.82 -2.62
C ASP A 86 -2.95 -24.20 -2.97
N ARG A 87 -3.91 -23.40 -2.50
CA ARG A 87 -5.34 -23.60 -2.80
C ARG A 87 -5.79 -22.85 -4.06
N TYR A 88 -5.54 -21.55 -4.12
CA TYR A 88 -5.78 -20.66 -5.27
C TYR A 88 -5.32 -19.24 -4.99
N PHE A 89 -4.94 -18.49 -6.03
CA PHE A 89 -4.61 -17.08 -5.98
C PHE A 89 -5.80 -16.17 -6.22
N HIS A 90 -6.74 -16.57 -7.09
CA HIS A 90 -7.89 -15.77 -7.47
C HIS A 90 -9.15 -16.61 -7.46
N CYS A 91 -10.24 -16.02 -7.00
CA CYS A 91 -11.56 -16.55 -7.22
C CYS A 91 -12.52 -15.40 -7.62
N MET A 92 -13.53 -15.76 -8.38
CA MET A 92 -14.52 -14.83 -8.95
C MET A 92 -15.55 -14.44 -7.87
N PHE A 93 -15.17 -13.59 -6.89
CA PHE A 93 -15.97 -13.31 -5.69
C PHE A 93 -17.43 -12.88 -6.01
N ASN A 94 -17.64 -12.17 -7.12
CA ASN A 94 -18.97 -11.72 -7.55
C ASN A 94 -19.80 -12.83 -8.24
N ILE A 95 -19.19 -13.97 -8.57
CA ILE A 95 -19.84 -15.13 -9.18
C ILE A 95 -19.97 -16.26 -8.16
N GLY A 96 -18.90 -16.52 -7.44
CA GLY A 96 -18.84 -17.40 -6.28
C GLY A 96 -18.18 -16.68 -5.12
N THR A 97 -18.49 -17.03 -3.88
CA THR A 97 -17.85 -16.42 -2.70
C THR A 97 -16.76 -17.32 -2.14
N HIS A 98 -15.95 -16.78 -1.22
CA HIS A 98 -14.95 -17.55 -0.49
C HIS A 98 -14.87 -17.12 0.97
N GLU A 99 -14.50 -18.08 1.81
CA GLU A 99 -14.53 -17.95 3.26
C GLU A 99 -13.63 -16.82 3.78
N GLY A 100 -12.43 -16.63 3.22
CA GLY A 100 -11.47 -15.62 3.67
C GLY A 100 -12.03 -14.20 3.62
N TYR A 101 -12.73 -13.85 2.55
CA TYR A 101 -13.39 -12.55 2.42
C TYR A 101 -14.49 -12.36 3.47
N VAL A 102 -15.32 -13.39 3.65
CA VAL A 102 -16.44 -13.34 4.62
C VAL A 102 -15.91 -13.20 6.04
N LYS A 103 -14.95 -14.04 6.46
CA LYS A 103 -14.33 -13.96 7.79
C LYS A 103 -13.70 -12.60 8.09
N LEU A 104 -13.00 -12.01 7.09
CA LEU A 104 -12.42 -10.69 7.26
C LEU A 104 -13.50 -9.62 7.41
N ALA A 105 -14.56 -9.68 6.60
CA ALA A 105 -15.70 -8.75 6.70
C ALA A 105 -16.38 -8.83 8.07
N GLU A 106 -16.66 -10.03 8.55
CA GLU A 106 -17.24 -10.26 9.88
C GLU A 106 -16.35 -9.70 10.99
N LYS A 107 -15.04 -10.00 10.93
CA LYS A 107 -14.08 -9.49 11.92
C LYS A 107 -14.03 -7.96 11.92
N LEU A 108 -13.93 -7.33 10.77
CA LEU A 108 -13.92 -5.87 10.68
C LEU A 108 -15.23 -5.24 11.16
N CYS A 109 -16.37 -5.81 10.80
CA CYS A 109 -17.68 -5.35 11.30
C CYS A 109 -17.79 -5.45 12.82
N SER A 110 -17.18 -6.46 13.45
CA SER A 110 -17.21 -6.64 14.91
C SER A 110 -16.37 -5.63 15.67
N ILE A 111 -15.25 -5.16 15.10
CA ILE A 111 -14.30 -4.28 15.78
C ILE A 111 -14.37 -2.81 15.32
N ALA A 112 -14.99 -2.53 14.17
CA ALA A 112 -15.02 -1.19 13.62
C ALA A 112 -15.82 -0.22 14.54
N PRO A 113 -15.24 0.94 14.92
CA PRO A 113 -15.88 1.92 15.82
C PRO A 113 -16.94 2.75 15.08
N VAL A 114 -17.72 2.12 14.21
CA VAL A 114 -18.79 2.74 13.43
C VAL A 114 -20.11 2.53 14.14
N LYS A 115 -20.95 3.56 14.20
CA LYS A 115 -22.29 3.50 14.81
C LYS A 115 -23.23 2.60 13.98
N GLY A 116 -24.17 1.96 14.66
CA GLY A 116 -25.22 1.11 14.06
C GLY A 116 -24.98 -0.37 14.30
N GLU A 117 -26.08 -1.12 14.39
CA GLU A 117 -26.06 -2.55 14.64
C GLU A 117 -25.66 -3.36 13.39
N LYS A 118 -26.11 -2.91 12.22
CA LYS A 118 -25.86 -3.57 10.94
C LYS A 118 -24.71 -2.89 10.20
N LYS A 119 -23.51 -3.44 10.36
CA LYS A 119 -22.30 -2.97 9.66
C LYS A 119 -22.01 -3.90 8.49
N LYS A 120 -21.39 -3.34 7.45
CA LYS A 120 -20.92 -4.09 6.28
C LYS A 120 -19.52 -3.60 5.91
N ALA A 121 -18.65 -4.51 5.48
CA ALA A 121 -17.33 -4.19 4.97
C ALA A 121 -17.30 -4.35 3.44
N PHE A 122 -16.61 -3.45 2.78
CA PHE A 122 -16.31 -3.50 1.35
C PHE A 122 -14.80 -3.41 1.18
N PHE A 123 -14.22 -4.31 0.39
CA PHE A 123 -12.78 -4.35 0.16
C PHE A 123 -12.43 -3.89 -1.23
N ALA A 124 -11.29 -3.22 -1.34
CA ALA A 124 -10.71 -2.72 -2.57
C ALA A 124 -9.21 -3.02 -2.60
N ASN A 125 -8.56 -2.86 -3.75
CA ASN A 125 -7.15 -3.20 -3.91
C ASN A 125 -6.19 -2.06 -3.50
N SER A 126 -6.72 -0.86 -3.26
CA SER A 126 -5.94 0.30 -2.86
C SER A 126 -6.77 1.27 -2.01
N GLY A 127 -6.08 2.15 -1.25
CA GLY A 127 -6.74 3.24 -0.53
C GLY A 127 -7.50 4.18 -1.48
N ALA A 128 -6.95 4.46 -2.67
CA ALA A 128 -7.64 5.27 -3.68
C ALA A 128 -8.98 4.65 -4.10
N GLU A 129 -9.02 3.34 -4.36
CA GLU A 129 -10.28 2.64 -4.67
C GLU A 129 -11.25 2.64 -3.49
N ALA A 130 -10.74 2.49 -2.27
CA ALA A 130 -11.57 2.56 -1.07
C ALA A 130 -12.22 3.95 -0.92
N ASP A 131 -11.46 5.04 -1.09
CA ASP A 131 -11.96 6.41 -1.05
C ASP A 131 -12.95 6.71 -2.21
N GLU A 132 -12.68 6.24 -3.43
CA GLU A 132 -13.62 6.31 -4.56
C GLU A 132 -14.98 5.68 -4.20
N ASN A 133 -14.96 4.49 -3.60
CA ASN A 133 -16.18 3.81 -3.20
C ASN A 133 -16.86 4.47 -2.01
N ALA A 134 -16.10 4.99 -1.04
CA ALA A 134 -16.66 5.73 0.08
C ALA A 134 -17.41 6.98 -0.39
N VAL A 135 -16.85 7.74 -1.34
CA VAL A 135 -17.53 8.90 -1.95
C VAL A 135 -18.79 8.49 -2.71
N LYS A 136 -18.72 7.42 -3.51
CA LYS A 136 -19.90 6.90 -4.23
C LYS A 136 -21.03 6.52 -3.26
N ILE A 137 -20.69 5.78 -2.20
CA ILE A 137 -21.66 5.35 -1.19
C ILE A 137 -22.26 6.58 -0.47
N ALA A 138 -21.43 7.53 -0.07
CA ALA A 138 -21.87 8.75 0.62
C ALA A 138 -22.83 9.56 -0.26
N LYS A 139 -22.49 9.80 -1.53
CA LYS A 139 -23.35 10.52 -2.48
C LYS A 139 -24.67 9.78 -2.74
N ALA A 140 -24.60 8.47 -2.99
CA ALA A 140 -25.80 7.67 -3.25
C ALA A 140 -26.75 7.62 -2.05
N PHE A 141 -26.21 7.53 -0.84
CA PHE A 141 -27.00 7.47 0.38
C PHE A 141 -27.60 8.83 0.78
N THR A 142 -26.85 9.92 0.61
CA THR A 142 -27.28 11.25 1.11
C THR A 142 -27.94 12.12 0.05
N GLY A 143 -27.73 11.85 -1.23
CA GLY A 143 -28.11 12.73 -2.35
C GLY A 143 -27.30 14.04 -2.42
N ARG A 144 -26.25 14.20 -1.59
CA ARG A 144 -25.42 15.40 -1.55
C ARG A 144 -24.31 15.33 -2.58
N GLU A 145 -24.00 16.47 -3.20
CA GLU A 145 -23.02 16.54 -4.29
C GLU A 145 -21.60 16.80 -3.80
N ASN A 146 -21.45 17.61 -2.76
CA ASN A 146 -20.16 18.11 -2.30
C ASN A 146 -19.50 17.20 -1.26
N ILE A 147 -18.17 17.08 -1.35
CA ILE A 147 -17.32 16.39 -0.39
C ILE A 147 -16.37 17.40 0.26
N ILE A 148 -16.31 17.40 1.58
CA ILE A 148 -15.37 18.23 2.35
C ILE A 148 -14.14 17.41 2.63
N VAL A 149 -12.95 17.96 2.30
CA VAL A 149 -11.64 17.35 2.57
C VAL A 149 -10.76 18.28 3.40
N PHE A 150 -9.82 17.73 4.16
CA PHE A 150 -8.91 18.51 4.98
C PHE A 150 -7.68 18.97 4.21
N SER A 151 -7.19 20.17 4.52
CA SER A 151 -5.89 20.65 4.02
C SER A 151 -4.77 19.71 4.47
N GLY A 152 -3.83 19.39 3.56
CA GLY A 152 -2.75 18.47 3.83
C GLY A 152 -3.10 16.98 3.66
N ALA A 153 -4.38 16.64 3.43
CA ALA A 153 -4.80 15.25 3.25
C ALA A 153 -4.28 14.64 1.94
N PHE A 154 -4.10 13.33 1.95
CA PHE A 154 -3.78 12.51 0.79
C PHE A 154 -4.81 11.38 0.67
N HIS A 155 -5.55 11.35 -0.43
CA HIS A 155 -6.58 10.36 -0.71
C HIS A 155 -6.26 9.42 -1.87
N GLY A 156 -5.22 9.71 -2.64
CA GLY A 156 -4.82 8.90 -3.77
C GLY A 156 -4.52 9.70 -5.03
N ARG A 157 -4.40 8.99 -6.15
CA ARG A 157 -4.00 9.56 -7.45
C ARG A 157 -4.88 9.09 -8.61
N THR A 158 -6.06 8.53 -8.36
CA THR A 158 -7.15 8.46 -9.34
C THR A 158 -7.75 9.84 -9.55
N LEU A 159 -8.51 10.08 -10.59
CA LEU A 159 -9.02 11.43 -10.89
C LEU A 159 -9.80 12.04 -9.72
N LEU A 160 -10.73 11.29 -9.12
CA LEU A 160 -11.49 11.78 -7.97
C LEU A 160 -10.60 11.94 -6.73
N THR A 161 -9.81 10.94 -6.36
CA THR A 161 -8.99 11.02 -5.15
C THR A 161 -7.86 12.03 -5.28
N MET A 162 -7.38 12.29 -6.50
CA MET A 162 -6.39 13.33 -6.79
C MET A 162 -7.01 14.73 -6.60
N SER A 163 -8.28 14.93 -6.99
CA SER A 163 -9.00 16.19 -6.72
C SER A 163 -9.18 16.45 -5.21
N MET A 164 -9.24 15.39 -4.41
CA MET A 164 -9.36 15.42 -2.94
C MET A 164 -8.00 15.54 -2.23
N THR A 165 -6.88 15.30 -2.93
CA THR A 165 -5.53 15.33 -2.38
C THR A 165 -4.98 16.76 -2.37
N ALA A 166 -4.47 17.21 -1.21
CA ALA A 166 -4.01 18.59 -1.02
C ALA A 166 -2.77 18.96 -1.84
N LYS A 167 -1.90 18.01 -2.20
CA LYS A 167 -0.65 18.26 -2.92
C LYS A 167 -0.92 18.51 -4.41
N LYS A 168 -1.06 19.78 -4.78
CA LYS A 168 -1.36 20.22 -6.16
C LYS A 168 -0.41 19.68 -7.22
N ALA A 169 0.84 19.38 -6.87
CA ALA A 169 1.82 18.83 -7.79
C ALA A 169 1.38 17.52 -8.47
N TYR A 170 0.50 16.74 -7.81
CA TYR A 170 -0.05 15.52 -8.41
C TYR A 170 -1.11 15.78 -9.47
N ALA A 171 -1.73 16.97 -9.47
CA ALA A 171 -2.83 17.32 -10.35
C ALA A 171 -2.39 18.17 -11.55
N VAL A 172 -1.13 18.59 -11.63
CA VAL A 172 -0.60 19.43 -12.72
C VAL A 172 -0.77 18.71 -14.06
N GLY A 173 -1.48 19.35 -14.98
CA GLY A 173 -1.75 18.82 -16.32
C GLY A 173 -2.85 17.77 -16.40
N MET A 174 -3.49 17.43 -15.25
CA MET A 174 -4.52 16.38 -15.20
C MET A 174 -5.97 16.93 -15.08
N GLY A 175 -6.13 18.22 -14.81
CA GLY A 175 -7.44 18.88 -14.63
C GLY A 175 -8.03 19.47 -15.90
N PRO A 176 -9.27 20.00 -15.83
CA PRO A 176 -10.05 20.27 -14.61
C PRO A 176 -10.70 19.04 -13.98
N PHE A 177 -10.94 19.10 -12.66
CA PHE A 177 -11.63 18.08 -11.90
C PHE A 177 -12.97 18.59 -11.38
#